data_b14a52572706846482dad96a5c262733
#
_entry.id   b14a52572706846482dad96a5c262733
#
_cell.length_a   1.000
_cell.length_b   1.000
_cell.length_c   1.000
_cell.angle_alpha   90.00
_cell.angle_beta   90.00
_cell.angle_gamma   90.00
#
_symmetry.space_group_name_H-M   'P 1'
#
loop_
_entity.id
_entity.type
_entity.pdbx_description
1 polymer ?
#
loop_
_entity_poly.entity_id
_entity_poly.type
_entity_poly.pdbx_seq_one_letter_code
_entity_poly.pdbx_strand_id
1 'polypeptide(L)'
;MNYNKIAIDVYRKFSSFEGNQHIANEYALKCILRLTNDFKVKKILEIGLGIGCIVDAVLEFSKEYGEIDYYGTENNDFCLQQLKHNVNQYNKIKLYSDVSKINPDEKFDFIIIDGKDESLKYIQNLAYKNTVIFIEGGRADQVALVKNYFPNAIHVEMISDYKNPNYGPFESKCWSGGGQLIFPYPSMSMKIYFWKEKIATYLKRKKRNKQ
;
A
#
# COMPACT_ATOMS: atom_id res chain seq x y z
N MET A 1 9.63 12.84 11.80
CA MET A 1 8.43 11.98 11.69
C MET A 1 8.85 10.51 11.74
N ASN A 2 8.28 9.72 12.66
CA ASN A 2 8.70 8.33 12.85
C ASN A 2 7.68 7.34 12.27
N TYR A 3 7.62 7.27 10.93
CA TYR A 3 6.71 6.34 10.23
C TYR A 3 6.96 4.86 10.59
N ASN A 4 8.18 4.49 11.04
CA ASN A 4 8.46 3.14 11.51
C ASN A 4 7.66 2.80 12.77
N LYS A 5 7.58 3.74 13.72
CA LYS A 5 6.80 3.56 14.95
C LYS A 5 5.31 3.41 14.63
N ILE A 6 4.77 4.28 13.77
CA ILE A 6 3.36 4.22 13.36
C ILE A 6 3.05 2.85 12.73
N ALA A 7 3.89 2.38 11.80
CA ALA A 7 3.70 1.08 11.16
C ALA A 7 3.69 -0.08 12.17
N ILE A 8 4.60 -0.07 13.15
CA ILE A 8 4.67 -1.09 14.22
C ILE A 8 3.43 -1.04 15.10
N ASP A 9 3.03 0.14 15.56
CA ASP A 9 1.92 0.31 16.49
C ASP A 9 0.59 -0.09 15.83
N VAL A 10 0.36 0.34 14.59
CA VAL A 10 -0.84 -0.03 13.82
C VAL A 10 -0.85 -1.52 13.48
N TYR A 11 0.26 -2.08 13.01
CA TYR A 11 0.34 -3.51 12.74
C TYR A 11 0.02 -4.34 13.98
N ARG A 12 0.57 -3.96 15.16
CA ARG A 12 0.29 -4.63 16.44
C ARG A 12 -1.19 -4.52 16.83
N LYS A 13 -1.79 -3.33 16.68
CA LYS A 13 -3.22 -3.08 16.90
C LYS A 13 -4.07 -4.01 16.06
N PHE A 14 -3.84 -4.04 14.75
CA PHE A 14 -4.64 -4.82 13.81
C PHE A 14 -4.38 -6.34 13.90
N SER A 15 -3.22 -6.75 14.39
CA SER A 15 -2.92 -8.17 14.66
C SER A 15 -3.83 -8.80 15.72
N SER A 16 -4.50 -8.01 16.55
CA SER A 16 -5.43 -8.49 17.58
C SER A 16 -6.89 -8.52 17.13
N PHE A 17 -7.20 -8.02 15.93
CA PHE A 17 -8.58 -7.93 15.46
C PHE A 17 -9.02 -9.17 14.67
N GLU A 18 -10.32 -9.44 14.68
CA GLU A 18 -10.92 -10.43 13.79
C GLU A 18 -10.70 -10.03 12.33
N GLY A 19 -10.35 -10.99 11.46
CA GLY A 19 -10.00 -10.73 10.07
C GLY A 19 -8.52 -10.38 9.85
N ASN A 20 -7.68 -10.47 10.89
CA ASN A 20 -6.26 -10.09 10.82
C ASN A 20 -5.40 -10.94 9.86
N GLN A 21 -5.87 -12.10 9.41
CA GLN A 21 -5.15 -12.98 8.48
C GLN A 21 -4.89 -12.37 7.10
N HIS A 22 -5.57 -11.28 6.78
CA HIS A 22 -5.47 -10.60 5.48
C HIS A 22 -4.94 -9.15 5.58
N ILE A 23 -4.42 -8.73 6.73
CA ILE A 23 -3.85 -7.37 6.86
C ILE A 23 -2.51 -7.25 6.13
N ALA A 24 -2.17 -6.04 5.72
CA ALA A 24 -0.82 -5.73 5.24
C ALA A 24 0.21 -5.99 6.35
N ASN A 25 1.35 -6.57 5.99
CA ASN A 25 2.40 -6.82 6.99
C ASN A 25 3.11 -5.53 7.42
N GLU A 26 3.82 -5.60 8.55
CA GLU A 26 4.50 -4.45 9.14
C GLU A 26 5.44 -3.73 8.16
N TYR A 27 6.19 -4.49 7.33
CA TYR A 27 7.10 -3.88 6.37
C TYR A 27 6.38 -3.21 5.20
N ALA A 28 5.25 -3.77 4.74
CA ALA A 28 4.42 -3.11 3.72
C ALA A 28 3.89 -1.77 4.22
N LEU A 29 3.41 -1.69 5.47
CA LEU A 29 3.01 -0.42 6.10
C LEU A 29 4.16 0.58 6.12
N LYS A 30 5.38 0.15 6.51
CA LYS A 30 6.58 1.03 6.47
C LYS A 30 6.86 1.53 5.06
N CYS A 31 6.73 0.68 4.04
CA CYS A 31 6.90 1.07 2.65
C CYS A 31 5.87 2.12 2.22
N ILE A 32 4.59 1.89 2.52
CA ILE A 32 3.49 2.80 2.18
C ILE A 32 3.70 4.17 2.81
N LEU A 33 3.96 4.23 4.12
CA LEU A 33 4.18 5.50 4.83
C LEU A 33 5.43 6.23 4.33
N ARG A 34 6.51 5.50 4.02
CA ARG A 34 7.72 6.08 3.43
C ARG A 34 7.44 6.67 2.05
N LEU A 35 6.75 5.94 1.18
CA LEU A 35 6.37 6.41 -0.15
C LEU A 35 5.46 7.64 -0.07
N THR A 36 4.49 7.65 0.84
CA THR A 36 3.63 8.81 1.12
C THR A 36 4.47 10.04 1.46
N ASN A 37 5.49 9.89 2.32
CA ASN A 37 6.40 10.98 2.68
C ASN A 37 7.31 11.42 1.52
N ASP A 38 7.94 10.47 0.85
CA ASP A 38 8.99 10.75 -0.15
C ASP A 38 8.42 11.41 -1.41
N PHE A 39 7.20 11.01 -1.82
CA PHE A 39 6.50 11.57 -2.98
C PHE A 39 5.54 12.72 -2.64
N LYS A 40 5.51 13.18 -1.38
CA LYS A 40 4.65 14.29 -0.92
C LYS A 40 3.18 14.10 -1.27
N VAL A 41 2.71 12.87 -1.07
CA VAL A 41 1.36 12.43 -1.41
C VAL A 41 0.31 13.22 -0.65
N LYS A 42 -0.73 13.69 -1.36
CA LYS A 42 -1.88 14.39 -0.80
C LYS A 42 -3.20 13.68 -1.06
N LYS A 43 -3.25 12.82 -2.07
CA LYS A 43 -4.46 12.11 -2.45
C LYS A 43 -4.16 10.64 -2.71
N ILE A 44 -4.83 9.77 -1.96
CA ILE A 44 -4.62 8.31 -1.99
C ILE A 44 -5.90 7.62 -2.45
N LEU A 45 -5.73 6.58 -3.26
CA LEU A 45 -6.72 5.55 -3.51
C LEU A 45 -6.18 4.21 -3.01
N GLU A 46 -6.91 3.57 -2.08
CA GLU A 46 -6.67 2.18 -1.66
C GLU A 46 -7.74 1.27 -2.27
N ILE A 47 -7.31 0.24 -2.97
CA ILE A 47 -8.20 -0.75 -3.59
C ILE A 47 -8.16 -2.02 -2.74
N GLY A 48 -9.29 -2.27 -2.03
CA GLY A 48 -9.41 -3.32 -1.03
C GLY A 48 -8.97 -2.83 0.35
N LEU A 49 -9.85 -2.13 1.07
CA LEU A 49 -9.57 -1.61 2.42
C LEU A 49 -9.45 -2.73 3.47
N GLY A 50 -10.08 -3.90 3.22
CA GLY A 50 -10.15 -4.96 4.21
C GLY A 50 -10.71 -4.46 5.54
N ILE A 51 -10.09 -4.86 6.65
CA ILE A 51 -10.47 -4.40 8.00
C ILE A 51 -9.85 -3.04 8.38
N GLY A 52 -9.11 -2.38 7.47
CA GLY A 52 -8.65 -1.00 7.59
C GLY A 52 -7.21 -0.78 8.07
N CYS A 53 -6.35 -1.78 7.96
CA CYS A 53 -4.98 -1.69 8.48
C CYS A 53 -4.15 -0.59 7.79
N ILE A 54 -4.19 -0.52 6.46
CA ILE A 54 -3.41 0.47 5.68
C ILE A 54 -3.98 1.87 5.91
N VAL A 55 -5.28 2.04 5.74
CA VAL A 55 -5.92 3.35 5.92
C VAL A 55 -5.72 3.92 7.32
N ASP A 56 -5.82 3.10 8.39
CA ASP A 56 -5.57 3.56 9.76
C ASP A 56 -4.11 4.04 9.92
N ALA A 57 -3.14 3.31 9.36
CA ALA A 57 -1.73 3.71 9.38
C ALA A 57 -1.50 5.05 8.66
N VAL A 58 -2.11 5.26 7.50
CA VAL A 58 -1.98 6.52 6.75
C VAL A 58 -2.67 7.68 7.47
N LEU A 59 -3.86 7.46 8.04
CA LEU A 59 -4.58 8.50 8.77
C LEU A 59 -3.86 8.86 10.10
N GLU A 60 -3.26 7.89 10.79
CA GLU A 60 -2.39 8.19 11.94
C GLU A 60 -1.15 9.00 11.52
N PHE A 61 -0.52 8.62 10.41
CA PHE A 61 0.61 9.35 9.86
C PHE A 61 0.24 10.78 9.46
N SER A 62 -0.96 10.99 8.91
CA SER A 62 -1.44 12.31 8.46
C SER A 62 -1.55 13.35 9.58
N LYS A 63 -1.69 12.94 10.84
CA LYS A 63 -1.76 13.85 11.99
C LYS A 63 -0.52 14.74 12.12
N GLU A 64 0.65 14.22 11.74
CA GLU A 64 1.92 14.98 11.77
C GLU A 64 2.35 15.43 10.37
N TYR A 65 1.98 14.67 9.34
CA TYR A 65 2.38 14.92 7.95
C TYR A 65 1.57 16.06 7.30
N GLY A 66 0.28 16.18 7.65
CA GLY A 66 -0.71 17.06 7.06
C GLY A 66 -1.82 16.28 6.36
N GLU A 67 -2.86 16.98 5.99
CA GLU A 67 -4.08 16.39 5.45
C GLU A 67 -3.84 15.55 4.20
N ILE A 68 -4.47 14.36 4.18
CA ILE A 68 -4.48 13.42 3.06
C ILE A 68 -5.95 13.15 2.70
N ASP A 69 -6.31 13.39 1.45
CA ASP A 69 -7.61 13.06 0.89
C ASP A 69 -7.64 11.56 0.57
N TYR A 70 -8.39 10.78 1.37
CA TYR A 70 -8.34 9.32 1.31
C TYR A 70 -9.58 8.72 0.69
N TYR A 71 -9.41 8.01 -0.41
CA TYR A 71 -10.41 7.22 -1.11
C TYR A 71 -10.10 5.73 -0.92
N GLY A 72 -11.14 4.92 -0.74
CA GLY A 72 -10.97 3.48 -0.64
C GLY A 72 -12.11 2.72 -1.25
N THR A 73 -11.83 1.50 -1.72
CA THR A 73 -12.86 0.57 -2.18
C THR A 73 -12.95 -0.64 -1.27
N GLU A 74 -14.18 -1.05 -0.96
CA GLU A 74 -14.48 -2.28 -0.22
C GLU A 74 -15.93 -2.69 -0.49
N ASN A 75 -16.18 -3.97 -0.69
CA ASN A 75 -17.52 -4.49 -0.93
C ASN A 75 -17.88 -5.73 -0.08
N ASN A 76 -16.95 -6.18 0.76
CA ASN A 76 -17.21 -7.28 1.69
C ASN A 76 -17.90 -6.75 2.94
N ASP A 77 -19.09 -7.28 3.27
CA ASP A 77 -19.91 -6.82 4.39
C ASP A 77 -19.18 -6.93 5.74
N PHE A 78 -18.44 -8.01 5.98
CA PHE A 78 -17.64 -8.17 7.19
C PHE A 78 -16.58 -7.06 7.28
N CYS A 79 -15.82 -6.82 6.21
CA CYS A 79 -14.80 -5.77 6.17
C CYS A 79 -15.41 -4.38 6.39
N LEU A 80 -16.55 -4.08 5.76
CA LEU A 80 -17.27 -2.81 5.94
C LEU A 80 -17.73 -2.56 7.38
N GLN A 81 -18.12 -3.62 8.08
CA GLN A 81 -18.45 -3.52 9.51
C GLN A 81 -17.20 -3.29 10.36
N GLN A 82 -16.13 -4.07 10.10
CA GLN A 82 -14.88 -3.95 10.84
C GLN A 82 -14.21 -2.57 10.64
N LEU A 83 -14.23 -2.00 9.44
CA LEU A 83 -13.71 -0.66 9.16
C LEU A 83 -14.24 0.40 10.11
N LYS A 84 -15.56 0.39 10.38
CA LYS A 84 -16.22 1.37 11.26
C LYS A 84 -15.74 1.27 12.71
N HIS A 85 -15.39 0.07 13.16
CA HIS A 85 -14.93 -0.19 14.53
C HIS A 85 -13.43 0.01 14.69
N ASN A 86 -12.65 -0.39 13.68
CA ASN A 86 -11.20 -0.49 13.78
C ASN A 86 -10.48 0.82 13.45
N VAL A 87 -11.06 1.65 12.55
CA VAL A 87 -10.43 2.87 12.07
C VAL A 87 -10.95 4.09 12.83
N ASN A 88 -10.10 4.69 13.64
CA ASN A 88 -10.47 5.83 14.51
C ASN A 88 -10.99 7.05 13.71
N GLN A 89 -10.51 7.26 12.51
CA GLN A 89 -10.86 8.38 11.63
C GLN A 89 -11.68 7.93 10.42
N TYR A 90 -12.55 6.92 10.60
CA TYR A 90 -13.36 6.34 9.54
C TYR A 90 -14.14 7.38 8.71
N ASN A 91 -14.62 8.44 9.34
CA ASN A 91 -15.35 9.54 8.68
C ASN A 91 -14.53 10.34 7.66
N LYS A 92 -13.20 10.17 7.64
CA LYS A 92 -12.32 10.79 6.63
C LYS A 92 -12.17 9.95 5.36
N ILE A 93 -12.73 8.74 5.33
CA ILE A 93 -12.62 7.84 4.18
C ILE A 93 -13.77 8.13 3.22
N LYS A 94 -13.43 8.44 1.97
CA LYS A 94 -14.39 8.44 0.86
C LYS A 94 -14.51 7.02 0.32
N LEU A 95 -15.55 6.31 0.78
CA LEU A 95 -15.74 4.89 0.55
C LEU A 95 -16.59 4.61 -0.69
N TYR A 96 -16.14 3.67 -1.52
CA TYR A 96 -16.80 3.18 -2.72
C TYR A 96 -16.85 1.65 -2.72
N SER A 97 -17.79 1.05 -3.47
CA SER A 97 -17.85 -0.41 -3.61
C SER A 97 -16.73 -0.98 -4.49
N ASP A 98 -16.32 -0.23 -5.51
CA ASP A 98 -15.30 -0.61 -6.49
C ASP A 98 -14.76 0.61 -7.23
N VAL A 99 -13.66 0.43 -7.98
CA VAL A 99 -12.97 1.52 -8.69
C VAL A 99 -13.85 2.18 -9.76
N SER A 100 -14.80 1.45 -10.37
CA SER A 100 -15.68 2.02 -11.41
C SER A 100 -16.65 3.08 -10.91
N LYS A 101 -16.86 3.16 -9.60
CA LYS A 101 -17.75 4.14 -8.95
C LYS A 101 -17.06 5.46 -8.63
N ILE A 102 -15.74 5.52 -8.77
CA ILE A 102 -14.96 6.74 -8.56
C ILE A 102 -15.11 7.62 -9.81
N ASN A 103 -15.29 8.92 -9.59
CA ASN A 103 -15.35 9.88 -10.71
C ASN A 103 -14.06 9.77 -11.55
N PRO A 104 -14.15 9.51 -12.87
CA PRO A 104 -12.99 9.35 -13.75
C PRO A 104 -12.10 10.60 -13.88
N ASP A 105 -12.61 11.78 -13.51
CA ASP A 105 -11.84 13.03 -13.50
C ASP A 105 -10.93 13.16 -12.28
N GLU A 106 -11.13 12.30 -11.26
CA GLU A 106 -10.26 12.25 -10.09
C GLU A 106 -8.86 11.77 -10.48
N LYS A 107 -7.85 12.37 -9.84
CA LYS A 107 -6.44 11.97 -10.01
C LYS A 107 -5.81 11.71 -8.65
N PHE A 108 -5.02 10.65 -8.56
CA PHE A 108 -4.41 10.21 -7.32
C PHE A 108 -2.88 10.25 -7.39
N ASP A 109 -2.26 10.80 -6.36
CA ASP A 109 -0.81 10.79 -6.21
C ASP A 109 -0.30 9.38 -5.93
N PHE A 110 -1.09 8.60 -5.16
CA PHE A 110 -0.73 7.26 -4.75
C PHE A 110 -1.94 6.33 -4.88
N ILE A 111 -1.75 5.21 -5.58
CA ILE A 111 -2.74 4.13 -5.70
C ILE A 111 -2.15 2.90 -5.01
N ILE A 112 -2.84 2.40 -3.99
CA ILE A 112 -2.47 1.20 -3.25
C ILE A 112 -3.43 0.08 -3.68
N ILE A 113 -2.89 -1.08 -4.07
CA ILE A 113 -3.68 -2.25 -4.46
C ILE A 113 -3.42 -3.34 -3.43
N ASP A 114 -4.40 -3.59 -2.56
CA ASP A 114 -4.36 -4.64 -1.54
C ASP A 114 -5.47 -5.69 -1.70
N GLY A 115 -6.41 -5.46 -2.58
CA GLY A 115 -7.51 -6.36 -2.91
C GLY A 115 -7.49 -6.86 -4.35
N LYS A 116 -8.44 -7.74 -4.65
CA LYS A 116 -8.83 -8.08 -6.03
C LYS A 116 -10.01 -7.21 -6.41
N ASP A 117 -9.93 -6.55 -7.55
CA ASP A 117 -11.02 -5.74 -8.09
C ASP A 117 -11.07 -5.95 -9.61
N GLU A 118 -12.20 -6.44 -10.11
CA GLU A 118 -12.42 -6.66 -11.55
C GLU A 118 -12.44 -5.35 -12.34
N SER A 119 -12.73 -4.25 -11.65
CA SER A 119 -12.72 -2.90 -12.24
C SER A 119 -11.34 -2.23 -12.25
N LEU A 120 -10.26 -2.96 -11.93
CA LEU A 120 -8.89 -2.42 -11.82
C LEU A 120 -8.41 -1.69 -13.09
N LYS A 121 -8.95 -2.02 -14.28
CA LYS A 121 -8.66 -1.30 -15.54
C LYS A 121 -8.93 0.21 -15.46
N TYR A 122 -9.86 0.64 -14.63
CA TYR A 122 -10.22 2.06 -14.50
C TYR A 122 -9.13 2.90 -13.83
N ILE A 123 -8.13 2.30 -13.16
CA ILE A 123 -6.99 3.06 -12.61
C ILE A 123 -6.21 3.84 -13.68
N GLN A 124 -6.31 3.44 -14.96
CA GLN A 124 -5.69 4.19 -16.05
C GLN A 124 -6.20 5.64 -16.12
N ASN A 125 -7.50 5.82 -15.90
CA ASN A 125 -8.12 7.14 -15.90
C ASN A 125 -7.79 7.94 -14.63
N LEU A 126 -7.51 7.25 -13.53
CA LEU A 126 -7.25 7.85 -12.22
C LEU A 126 -5.77 8.19 -11.99
N ALA A 127 -4.88 7.61 -12.79
CA ALA A 127 -3.45 7.90 -12.75
C ALA A 127 -3.07 9.13 -13.59
N TYR A 128 -2.01 9.82 -13.19
CA TYR A 128 -1.40 10.92 -13.91
C TYR A 128 0.14 10.88 -13.79
N LYS A 129 0.84 11.85 -14.39
CA LYS A 129 2.33 11.84 -14.52
C LYS A 129 3.11 11.69 -13.20
N ASN A 130 2.49 12.03 -12.05
CA ASN A 130 3.14 11.93 -10.75
C ASN A 130 2.65 10.74 -9.92
N THR A 131 1.70 9.95 -10.44
CA THR A 131 1.15 8.81 -9.70
C THR A 131 2.21 7.76 -9.40
N VAL A 132 2.19 7.29 -8.16
CA VAL A 132 2.90 6.10 -7.69
C VAL A 132 1.87 5.00 -7.47
N ILE A 133 2.18 3.75 -7.86
CA ILE A 133 1.35 2.58 -7.56
C ILE A 133 2.14 1.64 -6.66
N PHE A 134 1.50 1.12 -5.63
CA PHE A 134 2.06 0.09 -4.76
C PHE A 134 1.07 -1.06 -4.64
N ILE A 135 1.50 -2.26 -5.04
CA ILE A 135 0.73 -3.49 -4.84
C ILE A 135 1.28 -4.18 -3.60
N GLU A 136 0.42 -4.42 -2.60
CA GLU A 136 0.82 -5.11 -1.38
C GLU A 136 1.15 -6.58 -1.69
N GLY A 137 2.26 -7.08 -1.13
CA GLY A 137 2.69 -8.46 -1.24
C GLY A 137 3.33 -8.86 -2.57
N GLY A 138 3.39 -10.16 -2.82
CA GLY A 138 4.09 -10.76 -3.96
C GLY A 138 3.18 -11.09 -5.16
N ARG A 139 2.23 -10.26 -5.50
CA ARG A 139 1.15 -10.49 -6.48
C ARG A 139 1.62 -10.26 -7.93
N ALA A 140 2.37 -11.21 -8.49
CA ALA A 140 2.97 -11.11 -9.83
C ALA A 140 1.93 -10.95 -10.96
N ASP A 141 0.76 -11.57 -10.83
CA ASP A 141 -0.37 -11.45 -11.73
C ASP A 141 -0.92 -10.02 -11.81
N GLN A 142 -1.09 -9.38 -10.67
CA GLN A 142 -1.51 -7.97 -10.62
C GLN A 142 -0.44 -7.03 -11.17
N VAL A 143 0.84 -7.30 -10.91
CA VAL A 143 1.94 -6.55 -11.53
C VAL A 143 1.89 -6.63 -13.05
N ALA A 144 1.70 -7.83 -13.61
CA ALA A 144 1.57 -8.01 -15.04
C ALA A 144 0.37 -7.26 -15.61
N LEU A 145 -0.78 -7.33 -14.92
CA LEU A 145 -2.00 -6.63 -15.31
C LEU A 145 -1.80 -5.10 -15.31
N VAL A 146 -1.24 -4.53 -14.25
CA VAL A 146 -0.96 -3.09 -14.16
C VAL A 146 0.02 -2.66 -15.25
N LYS A 147 1.06 -3.46 -15.54
CA LYS A 147 2.00 -3.16 -16.64
C LYS A 147 1.33 -3.20 -18.01
N ASN A 148 0.33 -4.03 -18.22
CA ASN A 148 -0.46 -4.00 -19.48
C ASN A 148 -1.25 -2.70 -19.62
N TYR A 149 -1.75 -2.15 -18.50
CA TYR A 149 -2.41 -0.84 -18.51
C TYR A 149 -1.43 0.33 -18.70
N PHE A 150 -0.19 0.18 -18.28
CA PHE A 150 0.86 1.20 -18.36
C PHE A 150 2.13 0.63 -19.03
N PRO A 151 2.18 0.52 -20.37
CA PRO A 151 3.27 -0.16 -21.07
C PRO A 151 4.68 0.41 -20.82
N ASN A 152 4.76 1.70 -20.47
CA ASN A 152 6.04 2.37 -20.16
C ASN A 152 6.40 2.34 -18.66
N ALA A 153 5.61 1.65 -17.84
CA ALA A 153 5.84 1.59 -16.42
C ALA A 153 7.16 0.88 -16.07
N ILE A 154 7.85 1.40 -15.07
CA ILE A 154 8.97 0.70 -14.42
C ILE A 154 8.51 0.13 -13.07
N HIS A 155 9.04 -1.04 -12.73
CA HIS A 155 8.62 -1.82 -11.57
C HIS A 155 9.82 -2.33 -10.78
N VAL A 156 9.73 -2.24 -9.45
CA VAL A 156 10.69 -2.81 -8.51
C VAL A 156 9.98 -3.41 -7.29
N GLU A 157 10.42 -4.60 -6.90
CA GLU A 157 9.98 -5.22 -5.67
C GLU A 157 10.69 -4.59 -4.46
N MET A 158 9.93 -4.32 -3.40
CA MET A 158 10.41 -3.82 -2.11
C MET A 158 10.29 -4.93 -1.07
N ILE A 159 11.42 -5.40 -0.54
CA ILE A 159 11.48 -6.50 0.44
C ILE A 159 12.11 -6.05 1.74
N SER A 160 11.77 -6.71 2.86
CA SER A 160 12.46 -6.55 4.14
C SER A 160 13.77 -7.34 4.17
N ASP A 161 14.55 -7.22 5.22
CA ASP A 161 15.69 -8.06 5.56
C ASP A 161 15.55 -8.65 6.98
N TYR A 162 14.32 -8.72 7.49
CA TYR A 162 13.97 -9.28 8.78
C TYR A 162 12.70 -10.14 8.70
N LYS A 163 12.51 -10.98 9.70
CA LYS A 163 11.38 -11.92 9.82
C LYS A 163 10.12 -11.21 10.33
N ASN A 164 8.96 -11.85 10.17
CA ASN A 164 7.73 -11.36 10.78
C ASN A 164 7.85 -11.34 12.31
N PRO A 165 7.25 -10.37 12.99
CA PRO A 165 7.21 -10.34 14.44
C PRO A 165 6.29 -11.43 15.00
N ASN A 166 6.59 -11.90 16.22
CA ASN A 166 5.83 -12.97 16.87
C ASN A 166 4.41 -12.60 17.31
N TYR A 167 4.11 -11.31 17.33
CA TYR A 167 2.77 -10.80 17.72
C TYR A 167 1.80 -10.63 16.54
N GLY A 168 2.24 -10.86 15.31
CA GLY A 168 1.40 -10.74 14.13
C GLY A 168 0.76 -12.05 13.70
N PRO A 169 -0.19 -12.02 12.76
CA PRO A 169 -0.84 -13.22 12.25
C PRO A 169 0.04 -14.06 11.32
N PHE A 170 1.14 -13.50 10.83
CA PHE A 170 2.02 -14.17 9.89
C PHE A 170 3.13 -14.97 10.60
N GLU A 171 3.50 -16.08 10.01
CA GLU A 171 4.50 -16.99 10.54
C GLU A 171 5.85 -16.29 10.78
N SER A 172 6.33 -16.30 12.03
CA SER A 172 7.56 -15.59 12.45
C SER A 172 8.85 -16.14 11.83
N LYS A 173 8.82 -17.36 11.28
CA LYS A 173 9.93 -17.93 10.52
C LYS A 173 10.03 -17.37 9.10
N CYS A 174 8.95 -16.82 8.56
CA CYS A 174 8.90 -16.22 7.23
C CYS A 174 9.43 -14.78 7.24
N TRP A 175 9.98 -14.36 6.10
CA TRP A 175 10.41 -12.99 5.92
C TRP A 175 9.19 -12.05 5.94
N SER A 176 9.31 -10.93 6.64
CA SER A 176 8.30 -9.89 6.55
C SER A 176 8.18 -9.44 5.10
N GLY A 177 6.98 -9.39 4.59
CA GLY A 177 6.72 -9.08 3.18
C GLY A 177 7.07 -7.64 2.84
N GLY A 178 6.49 -7.18 1.78
CA GLY A 178 6.64 -5.82 1.28
C GLY A 178 5.62 -5.60 0.19
N GLY A 179 6.07 -5.19 -0.99
CA GLY A 179 5.17 -5.01 -2.12
C GLY A 179 5.89 -4.64 -3.40
N GLN A 180 5.12 -4.28 -4.39
CA GLN A 180 5.55 -4.03 -5.75
C GLN A 180 5.36 -2.54 -6.05
N LEU A 181 6.46 -1.79 -6.13
CA LEU A 181 6.44 -0.37 -6.49
C LEU A 181 6.45 -0.22 -8.00
N ILE A 182 5.46 0.51 -8.53
CA ILE A 182 5.31 0.77 -9.96
C ILE A 182 5.20 2.27 -10.20
N PHE A 183 5.93 2.77 -11.16
CA PHE A 183 5.81 4.14 -11.68
C PHE A 183 5.20 4.08 -13.07
N PRO A 184 3.89 4.42 -13.22
CA PRO A 184 3.19 4.34 -14.52
C PRO A 184 3.81 5.24 -15.59
N TYR A 185 4.21 6.44 -15.18
CA TYR A 185 4.79 7.48 -16.06
C TYR A 185 6.11 7.98 -15.47
N PRO A 186 7.21 7.19 -15.57
CA PRO A 186 8.42 7.41 -14.79
C PRO A 186 9.16 8.69 -15.20
N SER A 187 9.14 9.70 -14.31
CA SER A 187 9.99 10.89 -14.39
C SER A 187 11.46 10.55 -14.09
N MET A 188 12.38 11.48 -14.31
CA MET A 188 13.79 11.27 -13.97
C MET A 188 13.99 10.98 -12.48
N SER A 189 13.30 11.71 -11.59
CA SER A 189 13.36 11.49 -10.14
C SER A 189 12.83 10.11 -9.75
N MET A 190 11.74 9.64 -10.37
CA MET A 190 11.20 8.31 -10.16
C MET A 190 12.15 7.21 -10.67
N LYS A 191 12.85 7.44 -11.79
CA LYS A 191 13.89 6.52 -12.28
C LYS A 191 15.07 6.41 -11.29
N ILE A 192 15.51 7.53 -10.72
CA ILE A 192 16.54 7.52 -9.67
C ILE A 192 16.06 6.76 -8.44
N TYR A 193 14.82 6.99 -7.99
CA TYR A 193 14.21 6.26 -6.87
C TYR A 193 14.12 4.76 -7.16
N PHE A 194 13.67 4.37 -8.33
CA PHE A 194 13.63 2.99 -8.79
C PHE A 194 15.00 2.30 -8.68
N TRP A 195 16.06 2.93 -9.17
CA TRP A 195 17.40 2.35 -9.09
C TRP A 195 17.90 2.20 -7.65
N LYS A 196 17.61 3.18 -6.77
CA LYS A 196 17.91 3.07 -5.33
C LYS A 196 17.21 1.86 -4.70
N GLU A 197 15.91 1.70 -4.94
CA GLU A 197 15.15 0.56 -4.41
C GLU A 197 15.62 -0.77 -5.01
N LYS A 198 15.98 -0.81 -6.29
CA LYS A 198 16.52 -2.00 -6.95
C LYS A 198 17.83 -2.46 -6.32
N ILE A 199 18.74 -1.54 -6.03
CA ILE A 199 20.00 -1.81 -5.34
C ILE A 199 19.71 -2.27 -3.90
N ALA A 200 18.83 -1.58 -3.17
CA ALA A 200 18.46 -1.93 -1.81
C ALA A 200 17.86 -3.35 -1.74
N THR A 201 16.95 -3.68 -2.66
CA THR A 201 16.35 -5.03 -2.76
C THR A 201 17.40 -6.11 -3.05
N TYR A 202 18.35 -5.84 -3.96
CA TYR A 202 19.45 -6.76 -4.25
C TYR A 202 20.32 -7.02 -3.02
N LEU A 203 20.68 -5.99 -2.26
CA LEU A 203 21.47 -6.10 -1.04
C LEU A 203 20.73 -6.89 0.05
N LYS A 204 19.44 -6.64 0.22
CA LYS A 204 18.59 -7.37 1.17
C LYS A 204 18.45 -8.84 0.79
N ARG A 205 18.29 -9.18 -0.50
CA ARG A 205 18.29 -10.58 -0.98
C ARG A 205 19.61 -11.28 -0.65
N LYS A 206 20.76 -10.63 -0.88
CA LYS A 206 22.06 -11.18 -0.50
C LYS A 206 22.18 -11.43 1.02
N LYS A 207 21.61 -10.52 1.84
CA LYS A 207 21.61 -10.69 3.30
C LYS A 207 20.73 -11.86 3.72
N ARG A 208 19.52 -11.99 3.13
CA ARG A 208 18.62 -13.13 3.39
C ARG A 208 19.25 -14.49 3.08
N ASN A 209 20.05 -14.59 2.01
CA ASN A 209 20.69 -15.82 1.59
C ASN A 209 21.87 -16.24 2.50
N LYS A 210 22.30 -15.38 3.44
CA LYS A 210 23.38 -15.67 4.41
C LYS A 210 22.83 -16.04 5.79
N GLN A 211 21.53 -15.96 6.00
CA GLN A 211 20.81 -16.29 7.24
C GLN A 211 20.02 -17.60 7.09
#